data_b38ec5b81158b4babf953cea7c74655a
#
_entry.id   b38ec5b81158b4babf953cea7c74655a
#
_cell.length_a   1.000
_cell.length_b   1.000
_cell.length_c   1.000
_cell.angle_alpha   90.00
_cell.angle_beta   90.00
_cell.angle_gamma   90.00
#
_symmetry.space_group_name_H-M   'P 1'
#
loop_
_entity.id
_entity.type
_entity.pdbx_description
1 polymer ?
#
loop_
_entity_poly.entity_id
_entity_poly.type
_entity_poly.pdbx_seq_one_letter_code
_entity_poly.pdbx_strand_id
1 'polypeptide(L)'
;VLKQEKSARLLEDWFLCGMIRSLPGQDGALRQAKLKTVYALCSAWNREPEETIRRFKKGNENEWLVSVIPGKGRIYFSHVCEYLQETELYQTYQWACAFVHGQDIRSKMHPFTFYDSTYHLLTVMMSYIFRAIRLYPVSEELEAEMQKLERDLAALWGTTSWDKNA
;
A
#
# COMPACT_ATOMS: atom_id res chain seq x y z
N VAL A 1 14.23 17.18 12.61
CA VAL A 1 15.19 16.09 12.84
C VAL A 1 14.44 14.80 13.21
N LEU A 2 13.72 14.72 14.33
CA LEU A 2 13.00 13.50 14.78
C LEU A 2 12.00 12.93 13.77
N LYS A 3 11.34 13.78 12.97
CA LYS A 3 10.40 13.36 11.94
C LYS A 3 11.11 12.72 10.75
N GLN A 4 12.27 13.25 10.37
CA GLN A 4 13.09 12.69 9.28
C GLN A 4 13.73 11.35 9.65
N GLU A 5 14.23 11.22 10.88
CA GLU A 5 14.80 9.96 11.37
C GLU A 5 13.75 8.83 11.45
N LYS A 6 12.52 9.16 11.89
CA LYS A 6 11.41 8.18 11.87
C LYS A 6 11.03 7.76 10.46
N SER A 7 11.02 8.69 9.51
CA SER A 7 10.72 8.39 8.10
C SER A 7 11.81 7.54 7.45
N ALA A 8 13.09 7.83 7.73
CA ALA A 8 14.20 7.03 7.25
C ALA A 8 14.12 5.58 7.78
N ARG A 9 13.90 5.42 9.09
CA ARG A 9 13.73 4.11 9.71
C ARG A 9 12.56 3.32 9.13
N LEU A 10 11.47 3.97 8.82
CA LEU A 10 10.29 3.35 8.21
C LEU A 10 10.60 2.82 6.81
N LEU A 11 11.32 3.59 6.00
CA LEU A 11 11.76 3.18 4.68
C LEU A 11 12.74 2.00 4.74
N GLU A 12 13.69 2.02 5.69
CA GLU A 12 14.60 0.91 5.96
C GLU A 12 13.83 -0.37 6.32
N ASP A 13 12.88 -0.28 7.26
CA ASP A 13 12.04 -1.40 7.68
C ASP A 13 11.19 -1.94 6.51
N TRP A 14 10.61 -1.06 5.70
CA TRP A 14 9.87 -1.45 4.50
C TRP A 14 10.75 -2.20 3.51
N PHE A 15 11.94 -1.68 3.21
CA PHE A 15 12.87 -2.26 2.27
C PHE A 15 13.38 -3.64 2.76
N LEU A 16 13.81 -3.73 4.02
CA LEU A 16 14.24 -4.99 4.64
C LEU A 16 13.12 -6.02 4.69
N CYS A 17 11.90 -5.61 5.02
CA CYS A 17 10.74 -6.49 5.00
C CYS A 17 10.52 -7.09 3.61
N GLY A 18 10.52 -6.27 2.56
CA GLY A 18 10.39 -6.71 1.17
C GLY A 18 11.50 -7.69 0.75
N MET A 19 12.76 -7.36 1.07
CA MET A 19 13.92 -8.19 0.77
C MET A 19 13.86 -9.55 1.47
N ILE A 20 13.55 -9.57 2.76
CA ILE A 20 13.52 -10.80 3.58
C ILE A 20 12.36 -11.69 3.15
N ARG A 21 11.19 -11.12 2.86
CA ARG A 21 10.03 -11.89 2.41
C ARG A 21 10.19 -12.46 1.00
N SER A 22 10.99 -11.81 0.17
CA SER A 22 11.33 -12.29 -1.18
C SER A 22 12.47 -13.32 -1.21
N LEU A 23 12.98 -13.75 -0.05
CA LEU A 23 14.02 -14.78 0.01
C LEU A 23 13.47 -16.11 -0.52
N PRO A 24 14.17 -16.79 -1.44
CA PRO A 24 13.78 -18.11 -1.90
C PRO A 24 13.67 -19.11 -0.75
N GLY A 25 12.68 -20.02 -0.81
CA GLY A 25 12.46 -21.03 0.21
C GLY A 25 13.59 -22.07 0.31
N GLN A 26 14.19 -22.42 -0.84
CA GLN A 26 15.28 -23.39 -0.91
C GLN A 26 16.63 -22.69 -0.80
N ASP A 27 17.58 -23.35 -0.13
CA ASP A 27 18.96 -22.90 -0.08
C ASP A 27 19.63 -23.06 -1.45
N GLY A 28 20.28 -21.98 -1.88
CA GLY A 28 20.96 -21.90 -3.17
C GLY A 28 21.71 -20.58 -3.33
N ALA A 29 22.47 -20.46 -4.40
CA ALA A 29 23.33 -19.30 -4.65
C ALA A 29 22.55 -17.97 -4.59
N LEU A 30 21.32 -17.94 -5.14
CA LEU A 30 20.47 -16.74 -5.12
C LEU A 30 20.04 -16.36 -3.69
N ARG A 31 19.67 -17.34 -2.86
CA ARG A 31 19.32 -17.08 -1.46
C ARG A 31 20.53 -16.55 -0.69
N GLN A 32 21.69 -17.16 -0.87
CA GLN A 32 22.92 -16.73 -0.21
C GLN A 32 23.32 -15.31 -0.62
N ALA A 33 23.21 -14.97 -1.92
CA ALA A 33 23.48 -13.63 -2.40
C ALA A 33 22.51 -12.58 -1.79
N LYS A 34 21.21 -12.88 -1.75
CA LYS A 34 20.20 -12.00 -1.13
C LYS A 34 20.43 -11.86 0.38
N LEU A 35 20.73 -12.93 1.09
CA LEU A 35 21.06 -12.88 2.52
C LEU A 35 22.28 -12.01 2.77
N LYS A 36 23.34 -12.15 1.99
CA LYS A 36 24.54 -11.29 2.10
C LYS A 36 24.17 -9.80 1.97
N THR A 37 23.29 -9.47 1.03
CA THR A 37 22.79 -8.10 0.88
C THR A 37 21.99 -7.66 2.12
N VAL A 38 21.09 -8.50 2.65
CA VAL A 38 20.33 -8.19 3.88
C VAL A 38 21.27 -7.93 5.05
N TYR A 39 22.29 -8.75 5.24
CA TYR A 39 23.28 -8.57 6.31
C TYR A 39 24.06 -7.26 6.16
N ALA A 40 24.48 -6.93 4.93
CA ALA A 40 25.18 -5.66 4.65
C ALA A 40 24.29 -4.44 4.94
N LEU A 41 23.02 -4.49 4.56
CA LEU A 41 22.07 -3.42 4.84
C LEU A 41 21.76 -3.29 6.34
N CYS A 42 21.56 -4.39 7.03
CA CYS A 42 21.39 -4.38 8.48
C CYS A 42 22.60 -3.73 9.17
N SER A 43 23.81 -4.10 8.77
CA SER A 43 25.03 -3.48 9.30
C SER A 43 25.10 -1.98 9.01
N ALA A 44 24.81 -1.59 7.77
CA ALA A 44 24.84 -0.17 7.35
C ALA A 44 23.81 0.70 8.11
N TRP A 45 22.66 0.10 8.49
CA TRP A 45 21.59 0.78 9.20
C TRP A 45 21.56 0.51 10.71
N ASN A 46 22.64 -0.03 11.23
CA ASN A 46 22.79 -0.36 12.66
C ASN A 46 21.63 -1.21 13.21
N ARG A 47 21.31 -2.30 12.47
CA ARG A 47 20.28 -3.29 12.82
C ARG A 47 20.93 -4.62 13.14
N GLU A 48 20.35 -5.35 14.08
CA GLU A 48 20.74 -6.74 14.34
C GLU A 48 20.17 -7.66 13.25
N PRO A 49 21.02 -8.31 12.42
CA PRO A 49 20.53 -9.03 11.25
C PRO A 49 19.61 -10.21 11.59
N GLU A 50 20.00 -11.04 12.58
CA GLU A 50 19.25 -12.24 12.94
C GLU A 50 17.86 -11.90 13.49
N GLU A 51 17.78 -10.89 14.34
CA GLU A 51 16.51 -10.40 14.88
C GLU A 51 15.63 -9.80 13.80
N THR A 52 16.21 -9.00 12.90
CA THR A 52 15.51 -8.38 11.77
C THR A 52 14.93 -9.43 10.82
N ILE A 53 15.73 -10.45 10.49
CA ILE A 53 15.28 -11.55 9.63
C ILE A 53 14.16 -12.33 10.34
N ARG A 54 14.33 -12.65 11.63
CA ARG A 54 13.32 -13.36 12.41
C ARG A 54 12.01 -12.58 12.47
N ARG A 55 12.07 -11.28 12.72
CA ARG A 55 10.91 -10.39 12.80
C ARG A 55 10.13 -10.40 11.49
N PHE A 56 10.77 -10.04 10.39
CA PHE A 56 10.09 -9.91 9.09
C PHE A 56 9.71 -11.24 8.44
N LYS A 57 10.38 -12.33 8.80
CA LYS A 57 9.99 -13.67 8.32
C LYS A 57 8.76 -14.22 9.05
N LYS A 58 8.57 -13.89 10.33
CA LYS A 58 7.42 -14.32 11.14
C LYS A 58 6.20 -13.39 11.01
N GLY A 59 6.42 -12.11 10.72
CA GLY A 59 5.39 -11.11 10.54
C GLY A 59 4.60 -11.28 9.25
N ASN A 60 3.60 -10.44 9.06
CA ASN A 60 2.90 -10.30 7.77
C ASN A 60 3.58 -9.23 6.89
N GLU A 61 3.00 -8.95 5.72
CA GLU A 61 3.51 -7.96 4.76
C GLU A 61 3.57 -6.53 5.32
N ASN A 62 2.79 -6.24 6.36
CA ASN A 62 2.72 -4.92 7.01
C ASN A 62 3.58 -4.83 8.27
N GLU A 63 4.41 -5.83 8.57
CA GLU A 63 5.24 -5.88 9.79
C GLU A 63 6.17 -4.68 9.93
N TRP A 64 6.57 -4.07 8.84
CA TRP A 64 7.37 -2.85 8.81
C TRP A 64 6.66 -1.63 9.44
N LEU A 65 5.33 -1.66 9.55
CA LEU A 65 4.51 -0.60 10.16
C LEU A 65 4.34 -0.73 11.68
N VAL A 66 4.80 -1.80 12.30
CA VAL A 66 4.64 -2.03 13.76
C VAL A 66 5.25 -0.89 14.59
N SER A 67 6.31 -0.25 14.11
CA SER A 67 6.92 0.91 14.78
C SER A 67 6.07 2.20 14.68
N VAL A 68 5.11 2.27 13.76
CA VAL A 68 4.29 3.44 13.48
C VAL A 68 2.88 3.28 14.04
N ILE A 69 2.32 2.09 13.94
CA ILE A 69 0.96 1.78 14.41
C ILE A 69 1.07 1.07 15.77
N PRO A 70 0.94 1.80 16.89
CA PRO A 70 1.17 1.25 18.21
C PRO A 70 0.05 0.30 18.65
N GLY A 71 0.36 -0.59 19.60
CA GLY A 71 -0.64 -1.43 20.28
C GLY A 71 -1.16 -2.61 19.49
N LYS A 72 -0.65 -2.87 18.30
CA LYS A 72 -1.04 -4.01 17.46
C LYS A 72 0.12 -5.00 17.34
N GLY A 73 -0.09 -6.23 17.75
CA GLY A 73 0.92 -7.30 17.59
C GLY A 73 1.09 -7.79 16.15
N ARG A 74 0.10 -7.54 15.32
CA ARG A 74 0.09 -7.84 13.88
C ARG A 74 -0.66 -6.76 13.14
N ILE A 75 -0.06 -6.20 12.11
CA ILE A 75 -0.66 -5.11 11.34
C ILE A 75 -1.39 -5.67 10.13
N TYR A 76 -2.69 -5.45 10.08
CA TYR A 76 -3.54 -5.71 8.91
C TYR A 76 -3.82 -4.42 8.15
N PHE A 77 -4.25 -4.53 6.91
CA PHE A 77 -4.60 -3.37 6.09
C PHE A 77 -5.69 -2.50 6.73
N SER A 78 -6.65 -3.11 7.43
CA SER A 78 -7.64 -2.38 8.23
C SER A 78 -7.02 -1.43 9.28
N HIS A 79 -5.97 -1.90 9.98
CA HIS A 79 -5.28 -1.06 10.95
C HIS A 79 -4.52 0.11 10.30
N VAL A 80 -4.02 -0.10 9.07
CA VAL A 80 -3.40 0.97 8.29
C VAL A 80 -4.42 2.03 7.91
N CYS A 81 -5.57 1.61 7.38
CA CYS A 81 -6.66 2.52 7.02
C CYS A 81 -7.22 3.27 8.24
N GLU A 82 -7.39 2.58 9.37
CA GLU A 82 -7.80 3.19 10.65
C GLU A 82 -6.79 4.27 11.09
N TYR A 83 -5.50 3.96 11.05
CA TYR A 83 -4.43 4.89 11.43
C TYR A 83 -4.36 6.11 10.52
N LEU A 84 -4.59 5.93 9.22
CA LEU A 84 -4.61 6.99 8.23
C LEU A 84 -5.95 7.75 8.17
N GLN A 85 -6.98 7.28 8.90
CA GLN A 85 -8.36 7.77 8.83
C GLN A 85 -8.98 7.62 7.43
N GLU A 86 -8.58 6.58 6.69
CA GLU A 86 -9.00 6.30 5.32
C GLU A 86 -10.06 5.17 5.30
N THR A 87 -11.23 5.45 5.85
CA THR A 87 -12.34 4.47 5.95
C THR A 87 -12.83 4.03 4.57
N GLU A 88 -12.89 4.95 3.63
CA GLU A 88 -13.33 4.67 2.25
C GLU A 88 -12.37 3.71 1.54
N LEU A 89 -11.05 3.90 1.74
CA LEU A 89 -10.05 2.98 1.20
C LEU A 89 -10.25 1.56 1.71
N TYR A 90 -10.58 1.40 3.01
CA TYR A 90 -10.83 0.08 3.58
C TYR A 90 -12.10 -0.56 3.02
N GLN A 91 -13.17 0.19 2.89
CA GLN A 91 -14.41 -0.29 2.27
C GLN A 91 -14.18 -0.72 0.82
N THR A 92 -13.47 0.09 0.05
CA THR A 92 -13.09 -0.22 -1.35
C THR A 92 -12.26 -1.51 -1.42
N TYR A 93 -11.29 -1.68 -0.51
CA TYR A 93 -10.50 -2.89 -0.42
C TYR A 93 -11.34 -4.13 -0.08
N GLN A 94 -12.23 -4.04 0.91
CA GLN A 94 -13.12 -5.16 1.28
C GLN A 94 -13.98 -5.57 0.10
N TRP A 95 -14.47 -4.60 -0.62
CA TRP A 95 -15.30 -4.81 -1.79
C TRP A 95 -14.52 -5.45 -2.95
N ALA A 96 -13.31 -4.96 -3.24
CA ALA A 96 -12.41 -5.57 -4.22
C ALA A 96 -12.04 -7.02 -3.83
N CYS A 97 -11.80 -7.30 -2.55
CA CYS A 97 -11.54 -8.66 -2.07
C CYS A 97 -12.75 -9.59 -2.27
N ALA A 98 -13.96 -9.13 -1.94
CA ALA A 98 -15.17 -9.91 -2.17
C ALA A 98 -15.35 -10.24 -3.65
N PHE A 99 -15.01 -9.30 -4.52
CA PHE A 99 -15.03 -9.45 -5.97
C PHE A 99 -14.02 -10.51 -6.47
N VAL A 100 -12.77 -10.40 -6.05
CA VAL A 100 -11.69 -11.32 -6.44
C VAL A 100 -11.93 -12.74 -5.93
N HIS A 101 -12.46 -12.87 -4.72
CA HIS A 101 -12.71 -14.17 -4.09
C HIS A 101 -14.05 -14.79 -4.47
N GLY A 102 -14.80 -14.21 -5.40
CA GLY A 102 -16.04 -14.78 -5.93
C GLY A 102 -17.16 -14.91 -4.89
N GLN A 103 -17.07 -14.18 -3.77
CA GLN A 103 -18.10 -14.17 -2.76
C GLN A 103 -19.38 -13.54 -3.32
N ASP A 104 -20.26 -14.42 -3.80
CA ASP A 104 -21.68 -14.15 -4.12
C ASP A 104 -22.01 -12.93 -5.01
N ILE A 105 -21.07 -12.58 -5.90
CA ILE A 105 -21.25 -11.45 -6.83
C ILE A 105 -22.31 -11.80 -7.89
N ARG A 106 -22.48 -13.09 -8.20
CA ARG A 106 -23.37 -13.56 -9.28
C ARG A 106 -24.85 -13.31 -9.00
N SER A 107 -25.26 -13.30 -7.72
CA SER A 107 -26.68 -13.24 -7.38
C SER A 107 -27.22 -11.82 -7.18
N LYS A 108 -26.35 -10.80 -7.05
CA LYS A 108 -26.77 -9.45 -6.65
C LYS A 108 -26.30 -8.31 -7.57
N MET A 109 -25.47 -8.57 -8.56
CA MET A 109 -24.93 -7.49 -9.39
C MET A 109 -25.55 -7.47 -10.79
N HIS A 110 -26.28 -6.40 -11.05
CA HIS A 110 -26.61 -6.00 -12.41
C HIS A 110 -25.30 -5.67 -13.18
N PRO A 111 -25.16 -5.99 -14.48
CA PRO A 111 -23.95 -5.67 -15.27
C PRO A 111 -23.47 -4.22 -15.14
N PHE A 112 -24.37 -3.27 -15.02
CA PHE A 112 -24.04 -1.86 -14.77
C PHE A 112 -23.30 -1.63 -13.45
N THR A 113 -23.66 -2.34 -12.40
CA THR A 113 -22.98 -2.24 -11.11
C THR A 113 -21.53 -2.72 -11.19
N PHE A 114 -21.21 -3.65 -12.08
CA PHE A 114 -19.84 -4.09 -12.32
C PHE A 114 -18.97 -2.99 -12.93
N TYR A 115 -19.47 -2.30 -13.93
CA TYR A 115 -18.74 -1.20 -14.58
C TYR A 115 -18.55 -0.03 -13.62
N ASP A 116 -19.60 0.42 -12.94
CA ASP A 116 -19.53 1.49 -11.95
C ASP A 116 -18.50 1.17 -10.87
N SER A 117 -18.48 -0.06 -10.43
CA SER A 117 -17.58 -0.55 -9.42
C SER A 117 -16.11 -0.58 -9.87
N THR A 118 -15.87 -1.03 -11.09
CA THR A 118 -14.54 -1.05 -11.68
C THR A 118 -14.01 0.38 -11.86
N TYR A 119 -14.85 1.27 -12.34
CA TYR A 119 -14.52 2.69 -12.46
C TYR A 119 -14.22 3.31 -11.10
N HIS A 120 -15.05 3.09 -10.09
CA HIS A 120 -14.80 3.58 -8.75
C HIS A 120 -13.43 3.12 -8.22
N LEU A 121 -13.14 1.83 -8.34
CA LEU A 121 -11.85 1.28 -7.94
C LEU A 121 -10.68 1.96 -8.67
N LEU A 122 -10.79 2.13 -9.98
CA LEU A 122 -9.77 2.80 -10.78
C LEU A 122 -9.57 4.25 -10.35
N THR A 123 -10.63 5.00 -10.08
CA THR A 123 -10.56 6.39 -9.63
C THR A 123 -9.89 6.49 -8.27
N VAL A 124 -10.29 5.64 -7.32
CA VAL A 124 -9.65 5.58 -6.00
C VAL A 124 -8.17 5.26 -6.13
N MET A 125 -7.81 4.25 -6.93
CA MET A 125 -6.40 3.90 -7.16
C MET A 125 -5.61 5.06 -7.79
N MET A 126 -6.16 5.73 -8.81
CA MET A 126 -5.51 6.87 -9.46
C MET A 126 -5.32 8.04 -8.48
N SER A 127 -6.31 8.34 -7.66
CA SER A 127 -6.22 9.36 -6.61
C SER A 127 -5.06 9.08 -5.65
N TYR A 128 -4.91 7.84 -5.19
CA TYR A 128 -3.79 7.47 -4.31
C TYR A 128 -2.43 7.52 -5.03
N ILE A 129 -2.37 7.11 -6.29
CA ILE A 129 -1.14 7.23 -7.10
C ILE A 129 -0.74 8.70 -7.23
N PHE A 130 -1.65 9.60 -7.56
CA PHE A 130 -1.37 11.03 -7.67
C PHE A 130 -0.95 11.64 -6.33
N ARG A 131 -1.61 11.26 -5.23
CA ARG A 131 -1.19 11.67 -3.87
C ARG A 131 0.22 11.17 -3.56
N ALA A 132 0.57 9.94 -3.94
CA ALA A 132 1.91 9.40 -3.74
C ALA A 132 2.96 10.12 -4.61
N ILE A 133 2.66 10.44 -5.87
CA ILE A 133 3.54 11.21 -6.75
C ILE A 133 3.80 12.60 -6.16
N ARG A 134 2.79 13.28 -5.62
CA ARG A 134 2.90 14.61 -4.99
C ARG A 134 3.73 14.63 -3.69
N LEU A 135 4.14 13.47 -3.16
CA LEU A 135 5.13 13.43 -2.07
C LEU A 135 6.55 13.75 -2.55
N TYR A 136 6.77 13.74 -3.85
CA TYR A 136 8.04 14.08 -4.49
C TYR A 136 7.92 15.43 -5.24
N PRO A 137 9.04 16.15 -5.46
CA PRO A 137 9.03 17.31 -6.33
C PRO A 137 8.59 16.91 -7.74
N VAL A 138 7.49 17.46 -8.21
CA VAL A 138 6.97 17.24 -9.57
C VAL A 138 7.14 18.51 -10.40
N SER A 139 7.33 18.36 -11.72
CA SER A 139 7.34 19.52 -12.61
C SER A 139 5.94 20.13 -12.73
N GLU A 140 5.87 21.43 -13.03
CA GLU A 140 4.59 22.11 -13.26
C GLU A 140 3.79 21.46 -14.40
N GLU A 141 4.46 20.97 -15.44
CA GLU A 141 3.84 20.26 -16.55
C GLU A 141 3.16 18.96 -16.09
N LEU A 142 3.87 18.15 -15.29
CA LEU A 142 3.33 16.89 -14.77
C LEU A 142 2.14 17.16 -13.84
N GLU A 143 2.24 18.17 -12.95
CA GLU A 143 1.13 18.55 -12.08
C GLU A 143 -0.10 19.01 -12.88
N ALA A 144 0.09 19.78 -13.95
CA ALA A 144 -0.99 20.21 -14.83
C ALA A 144 -1.67 19.03 -15.55
N GLU A 145 -0.89 18.05 -16.01
CA GLU A 145 -1.42 16.82 -16.60
C GLU A 145 -2.20 15.96 -15.59
N MET A 146 -1.67 15.82 -14.38
CA MET A 146 -2.35 15.08 -13.30
C MET A 146 -3.67 15.75 -12.94
N GLN A 147 -3.70 17.09 -12.79
CA GLN A 147 -4.93 17.84 -12.52
C GLN A 147 -5.94 17.75 -13.67
N LYS A 148 -5.46 17.71 -14.91
CA LYS A 148 -6.35 17.49 -16.07
C LYS A 148 -6.98 16.09 -15.97
N LEU A 149 -6.20 15.08 -15.71
CA LEU A 149 -6.68 13.69 -15.61
C LEU A 149 -7.66 13.52 -14.43
N GLU A 150 -7.40 14.18 -13.28
CA GLU A 150 -8.35 14.21 -12.16
C GLU A 150 -9.69 14.85 -12.55
N ARG A 151 -9.66 15.97 -13.28
CA ARG A 151 -10.90 16.61 -13.80
C ARG A 151 -11.63 15.73 -14.81
N ASP A 152 -10.91 15.08 -15.71
CA ASP A 152 -11.49 14.20 -16.72
C ASP A 152 -12.14 12.98 -16.07
N LEU A 153 -11.50 12.40 -15.06
CA LEU A 153 -12.06 11.33 -14.24
C LEU A 153 -13.29 11.81 -13.47
N ALA A 154 -13.22 12.96 -12.81
CA ALA A 154 -14.35 13.54 -12.10
C ALA A 154 -15.53 13.86 -13.04
N ALA A 155 -15.28 14.31 -14.27
CA ALA A 155 -16.31 14.56 -15.27
C ALA A 155 -16.98 13.26 -15.73
N LEU A 156 -16.24 12.18 -15.87
CA LEU A 156 -16.81 10.84 -16.13
C LEU A 156 -17.71 10.36 -14.98
N TRP A 157 -17.38 10.76 -13.73
CA TRP A 157 -18.17 10.43 -12.54
C TRP A 157 -19.28 11.44 -12.24
N GLY A 158 -19.14 12.71 -12.62
CA GLY A 158 -20.11 13.78 -12.35
C GLY A 158 -21.48 13.56 -12.98
N THR A 159 -21.64 12.51 -13.75
CA THR A 159 -22.93 11.98 -14.18
C THR A 159 -23.50 10.93 -13.20
N THR A 160 -22.73 10.49 -12.21
CA THR A 160 -23.15 9.52 -11.20
C THR A 160 -23.32 10.21 -9.83
N SER A 161 -24.38 9.87 -9.15
CA SER A 161 -25.06 10.52 -8.02
C SER A 161 -24.27 10.69 -6.70
N TRP A 162 -22.93 10.73 -6.70
CA TRP A 162 -22.13 10.77 -5.46
C TRP A 162 -22.03 12.16 -4.82
N ASP A 163 -22.19 13.24 -5.61
CA ASP A 163 -22.17 14.62 -5.09
C ASP A 163 -23.44 15.04 -4.31
N LYS A 164 -24.38 14.14 -4.11
CA LYS A 164 -25.65 14.50 -3.43
C LYS A 164 -25.63 14.31 -1.91
N ASN A 165 -24.52 13.78 -1.33
CA ASN A 165 -24.42 13.53 0.10
C ASN A 165 -23.02 13.85 0.68
N ALA A 166 -22.27 14.76 0.09
CA ALA A 166 -21.05 15.31 0.68
C ALA A 166 -21.37 16.60 1.45
#